data_c404012b0909ee584065851b5bc33150
#
_entry.id   c404012b0909ee584065851b5bc33150
#
_cell.length_a   1.000
_cell.length_b   1.000
_cell.length_c   1.000
_cell.angle_alpha   90.00
_cell.angle_beta   90.00
_cell.angle_gamma   90.00
#
_symmetry.space_group_name_H-M   'P 1'
#
loop_
_entity.id
_entity.type
_entity.pdbx_description
1 polymer ?
#
loop_
_entity_poly.entity_id
_entity_poly.type
_entity_poly.pdbx_seq_one_letter_code
_entity_poly.pdbx_strand_id
1 'polypeptide(L)'
;MPYLFTSESVSEGHPDKVADQISDALIDHFLAYDKESKVACETLVTTGQVVLAGEVKSKAYLDVQEIAREVIRKIGYTKSEYMFEANSCGVFSAIHEQSADINRGVDRKAKKQNFEAKANAQGAGDQGMMFGYATNETETYMPLPLMLSHLLLQELSNLRREGKVMTYLRPDAKSQVTIEYSDDNKPLRIDTIVVSTQHDDFIQTGRALTQDRADQKMLEQIREDVINILIPRVKRKLQPQIKKLFNSNITFHINPTGKFVIGGPHGDTGLTGRKIIVDTYGGKGGHGGGAFSGKDPSKVDRSAAYATRHIAKNMVAAGLCDEVLVQVSYAIGVAKPCGLYVNTYGTNKTKLTDGQLARRIEKLFDMRPYAIETRLKLRNP
;
A
#
# COMPACT_ATOMS: atom_id res chain seq x y z
N MET A 1 27.57 2.00 16.15
CA MET A 1 27.61 3.33 15.46
C MET A 1 26.23 3.61 14.90
N PRO A 2 25.73 4.84 14.91
CA PRO A 2 24.46 5.17 14.29
C PRO A 2 24.42 4.74 12.82
N TYR A 3 23.24 4.40 12.31
CA TYR A 3 23.04 3.96 10.93
C TYR A 3 21.85 4.67 10.30
N LEU A 4 21.82 4.74 8.97
CA LEU A 4 20.73 5.34 8.20
C LEU A 4 19.79 4.25 7.67
N PHE A 5 18.49 4.47 7.81
CA PHE A 5 17.46 3.63 7.23
C PHE A 5 16.45 4.48 6.46
N THR A 6 16.06 4.01 5.28
CA THR A 6 15.22 4.74 4.34
C THR A 6 13.99 3.92 3.99
N SER A 7 12.84 4.61 3.94
CA SER A 7 11.62 4.08 3.31
C SER A 7 11.06 5.09 2.32
N GLU A 8 10.33 4.59 1.34
CA GLU A 8 9.67 5.40 0.32
C GLU A 8 8.16 5.19 0.31
N SER A 9 7.45 6.10 -0.32
CA SER A 9 6.02 5.99 -0.62
C SER A 9 5.70 6.62 -1.97
N VAL A 10 4.54 6.26 -2.51
CA VAL A 10 3.99 6.84 -3.72
C VAL A 10 2.56 7.31 -3.49
N SER A 11 2.13 8.36 -4.22
CA SER A 11 0.80 8.92 -4.09
C SER A 11 -0.27 8.05 -4.73
N GLU A 12 -1.54 8.39 -4.47
CA GLU A 12 -2.70 7.79 -5.12
C GLU A 12 -2.68 7.90 -6.65
N GLY A 13 -2.02 8.93 -7.20
CA GLY A 13 -1.89 9.15 -8.64
C GLY A 13 -0.67 8.48 -9.28
N HIS A 14 0.19 7.83 -8.52
CA HIS A 14 1.27 7.05 -9.08
C HIS A 14 0.70 5.90 -9.95
N PRO A 15 1.25 5.62 -11.14
CA PRO A 15 0.69 4.63 -12.07
C PRO A 15 0.36 3.28 -11.43
N ASP A 16 1.29 2.70 -10.66
CA ASP A 16 1.06 1.42 -9.99
C ASP A 16 -0.06 1.52 -8.95
N LYS A 17 -0.21 2.65 -8.24
CA LYS A 17 -1.29 2.84 -7.27
C LYS A 17 -2.63 3.16 -7.92
N VAL A 18 -2.64 3.74 -9.11
CA VAL A 18 -3.86 3.84 -9.94
C VAL A 18 -4.34 2.43 -10.30
N ALA A 19 -3.43 1.57 -10.75
CA ALA A 19 -3.74 0.17 -11.07
C ALA A 19 -4.27 -0.61 -9.86
N ASP A 20 -3.62 -0.49 -8.70
CA ASP A 20 -4.05 -1.11 -7.45
C ASP A 20 -5.46 -0.66 -7.04
N GLN A 21 -5.75 0.64 -7.09
CA GLN A 21 -7.06 1.18 -6.71
C GLN A 21 -8.18 0.73 -7.66
N ILE A 22 -7.90 0.61 -8.96
CA ILE A 22 -8.88 0.07 -9.92
C ILE A 22 -9.17 -1.41 -9.60
N SER A 23 -8.13 -2.22 -9.38
CA SER A 23 -8.29 -3.63 -9.04
C SER A 23 -9.03 -3.84 -7.72
N ASP A 24 -8.77 -2.99 -6.71
CA ASP A 24 -9.49 -3.04 -5.43
C ASP A 24 -10.95 -2.57 -5.56
N ALA A 25 -11.24 -1.55 -6.38
CA ALA A 25 -12.62 -1.14 -6.64
C ALA A 25 -13.44 -2.24 -7.31
N LEU A 26 -12.84 -2.99 -8.24
CA LEU A 26 -13.51 -4.14 -8.87
C LEU A 26 -13.89 -5.20 -7.86
N ILE A 27 -12.96 -5.62 -6.97
CA ILE A 27 -13.29 -6.62 -5.96
C ILE A 27 -14.33 -6.13 -4.97
N ASP A 28 -14.26 -4.87 -4.53
CA ASP A 28 -15.24 -4.30 -3.60
C ASP A 28 -16.65 -4.34 -4.19
N HIS A 29 -16.80 -3.98 -5.46
CA HIS A 29 -18.10 -4.07 -6.15
C HIS A 29 -18.57 -5.51 -6.29
N PHE A 30 -17.71 -6.46 -6.67
CA PHE A 30 -18.10 -7.87 -6.72
C PHE A 30 -18.57 -8.39 -5.37
N LEU A 31 -17.85 -8.10 -4.28
CA LEU A 31 -18.20 -8.53 -2.93
C LEU A 31 -19.46 -7.84 -2.38
N ALA A 32 -19.72 -6.60 -2.78
CA ALA A 32 -20.94 -5.88 -2.39
C ALA A 32 -22.21 -6.57 -2.92
N TYR A 33 -22.17 -7.09 -4.12
CA TYR A 33 -23.31 -7.79 -4.75
C TYR A 33 -23.34 -9.29 -4.46
N ASP A 34 -22.18 -9.94 -4.41
CA ASP A 34 -22.08 -11.37 -4.13
C ASP A 34 -20.87 -11.64 -3.20
N LYS A 35 -21.14 -11.82 -1.92
CA LYS A 35 -20.12 -12.09 -0.90
C LYS A 35 -19.30 -13.37 -1.14
N GLU A 36 -19.82 -14.29 -1.96
CA GLU A 36 -19.12 -15.54 -2.32
C GLU A 36 -18.25 -15.38 -3.56
N SER A 37 -18.16 -14.18 -4.12
CA SER A 37 -17.32 -13.91 -5.29
C SER A 37 -15.89 -14.37 -5.08
N LYS A 38 -15.31 -14.97 -6.12
CA LYS A 38 -13.89 -15.27 -6.25
C LYS A 38 -13.32 -14.35 -7.30
N VAL A 39 -12.33 -13.56 -6.94
CA VAL A 39 -11.80 -12.49 -7.77
C VAL A 39 -10.29 -12.49 -7.70
N ALA A 40 -9.65 -12.45 -8.85
CA ALA A 40 -8.24 -12.18 -9.02
C ALA A 40 -8.12 -11.26 -10.24
N CYS A 41 -8.23 -9.94 -10.00
CA CYS A 41 -8.20 -8.93 -11.06
C CYS A 41 -6.92 -8.11 -10.98
N GLU A 42 -6.26 -7.99 -12.11
CA GLU A 42 -5.08 -7.17 -12.28
C GLU A 42 -5.37 -6.05 -13.29
N THR A 43 -4.72 -4.93 -13.12
CA THR A 43 -4.89 -3.75 -13.96
C THR A 43 -3.55 -3.29 -14.48
N LEU A 44 -3.48 -2.97 -15.77
CA LEU A 44 -2.41 -2.21 -16.39
C LEU A 44 -2.94 -0.84 -16.78
N VAL A 45 -2.21 0.22 -16.47
CA VAL A 45 -2.49 1.58 -16.91
C VAL A 45 -1.29 2.16 -17.65
N THR A 46 -1.54 2.85 -18.75
CA THR A 46 -0.51 3.54 -19.56
C THR A 46 -1.15 4.73 -20.27
N THR A 47 -0.42 5.42 -21.15
CA THR A 47 -0.92 6.56 -21.89
C THR A 47 -2.28 6.26 -22.55
N GLY A 48 -3.32 6.95 -22.10
CA GLY A 48 -4.66 6.86 -22.66
C GLY A 48 -5.34 5.48 -22.59
N GLN A 49 -4.81 4.52 -21.81
CA GLN A 49 -5.33 3.15 -21.78
C GLN A 49 -5.34 2.52 -20.40
N VAL A 50 -6.37 1.68 -20.18
CA VAL A 50 -6.51 0.78 -19.04
C VAL A 50 -6.82 -0.62 -19.57
N VAL A 51 -6.09 -1.62 -19.10
CA VAL A 51 -6.37 -3.02 -19.39
C VAL A 51 -6.68 -3.74 -18.09
N LEU A 52 -7.87 -4.34 -18.01
CA LEU A 52 -8.35 -5.14 -16.89
C LEU A 52 -8.22 -6.61 -17.29
N ALA A 53 -7.53 -7.40 -16.50
CA ALA A 53 -7.32 -8.83 -16.77
C ALA A 53 -7.52 -9.65 -15.50
N GLY A 54 -7.73 -10.96 -15.65
CA GLY A 54 -7.82 -11.89 -14.53
C GLY A 54 -9.07 -12.75 -14.55
N GLU A 55 -9.34 -13.42 -13.43
CA GLU A 55 -10.40 -14.39 -13.29
C GLU A 55 -11.44 -13.98 -12.27
N VAL A 56 -12.72 -14.11 -12.62
CA VAL A 56 -13.84 -13.82 -11.74
C VAL A 56 -14.86 -14.95 -11.80
N LYS A 57 -15.32 -15.36 -10.60
CA LYS A 57 -16.50 -16.20 -10.44
C LYS A 57 -17.47 -15.50 -9.49
N SER A 58 -18.53 -14.94 -10.03
CA SER A 58 -19.52 -14.16 -9.29
C SER A 58 -20.90 -14.28 -9.94
N LYS A 59 -21.94 -14.01 -9.17
CA LYS A 59 -23.30 -13.80 -9.68
C LYS A 59 -23.57 -12.36 -10.08
N ALA A 60 -22.66 -11.46 -9.73
CA ALA A 60 -22.78 -10.04 -10.04
C ALA A 60 -22.43 -9.77 -11.51
N TYR A 61 -23.22 -8.92 -12.15
CA TYR A 61 -22.87 -8.28 -13.42
C TYR A 61 -22.44 -6.83 -13.13
N LEU A 62 -21.24 -6.44 -13.53
CA LEU A 62 -20.68 -5.12 -13.28
C LEU A 62 -20.27 -4.45 -14.58
N ASP A 63 -20.50 -3.15 -14.68
CA ASP A 63 -19.84 -2.31 -15.67
C ASP A 63 -18.43 -1.99 -15.18
N VAL A 64 -17.49 -2.87 -15.51
CA VAL A 64 -16.09 -2.76 -15.08
C VAL A 64 -15.38 -1.52 -15.67
N GLN A 65 -15.88 -1.03 -16.82
CA GLN A 65 -15.33 0.16 -17.46
C GLN A 65 -15.71 1.41 -16.66
N GLU A 66 -16.97 1.55 -16.25
CA GLU A 66 -17.39 2.70 -15.46
C GLU A 66 -16.74 2.71 -14.07
N ILE A 67 -16.59 1.55 -13.43
CA ILE A 67 -15.87 1.43 -12.16
C ILE A 67 -14.44 1.94 -12.30
N ALA A 68 -13.72 1.54 -13.35
CA ALA A 68 -12.37 2.04 -13.60
C ALA A 68 -12.33 3.55 -13.82
N ARG A 69 -13.28 4.11 -14.59
CA ARG A 69 -13.41 5.55 -14.84
C ARG A 69 -13.70 6.34 -13.58
N GLU A 70 -14.56 5.82 -12.70
CA GLU A 70 -14.86 6.47 -11.41
C GLU A 70 -13.62 6.56 -10.52
N VAL A 71 -12.81 5.52 -10.46
CA VAL A 71 -11.53 5.52 -9.71
C VAL A 71 -10.58 6.56 -10.28
N ILE A 72 -10.38 6.59 -11.60
CA ILE A 72 -9.50 7.55 -12.29
C ILE A 72 -9.97 9.00 -12.00
N ARG A 73 -11.29 9.25 -12.07
CA ARG A 73 -11.89 10.56 -11.76
C ARG A 73 -11.66 10.96 -10.31
N LYS A 74 -11.87 10.03 -9.36
CA LYS A 74 -11.68 10.24 -7.92
C LYS A 74 -10.22 10.55 -7.56
N ILE A 75 -9.26 9.92 -8.23
CA ILE A 75 -7.83 10.21 -8.09
C ILE A 75 -7.52 11.63 -8.56
N GLY A 76 -8.21 12.14 -9.59
CA GLY A 76 -8.05 13.49 -10.10
C GLY A 76 -7.45 13.57 -11.51
N TYR A 77 -7.40 12.47 -12.25
CA TYR A 77 -7.08 12.48 -13.66
C TYR A 77 -8.34 12.84 -14.46
N THR A 78 -8.59 14.15 -14.58
CA THR A 78 -9.84 14.73 -15.13
C THR A 78 -9.60 15.67 -16.30
N LYS A 79 -8.34 15.89 -16.72
CA LYS A 79 -7.98 16.79 -17.79
C LYS A 79 -7.30 16.04 -18.93
N SER A 80 -7.73 16.31 -20.16
CA SER A 80 -7.18 15.69 -21.38
C SER A 80 -5.67 15.93 -21.56
N GLU A 81 -5.17 17.06 -21.07
CA GLU A 81 -3.74 17.41 -21.11
C GLU A 81 -2.85 16.46 -20.30
N TYR A 82 -3.42 15.64 -19.41
CA TYR A 82 -2.69 14.62 -18.69
C TYR A 82 -2.43 13.38 -19.54
N MET A 83 -3.00 13.30 -20.77
CA MET A 83 -2.88 12.18 -21.70
C MET A 83 -3.31 10.83 -21.09
N PHE A 84 -3.97 10.88 -19.95
CA PHE A 84 -4.65 9.80 -19.24
C PHE A 84 -5.73 10.47 -18.37
N GLU A 85 -7.00 10.27 -18.71
CA GLU A 85 -8.10 10.87 -17.95
C GLU A 85 -9.37 10.03 -18.03
N ALA A 86 -10.29 10.25 -17.09
CA ALA A 86 -11.43 9.38 -16.83
C ALA A 86 -12.38 9.19 -18.01
N ASN A 87 -12.61 10.22 -18.83
CA ASN A 87 -13.65 10.18 -19.87
C ASN A 87 -13.13 9.65 -21.22
N SER A 88 -11.84 9.91 -21.53
CA SER A 88 -11.28 9.62 -22.87
C SER A 88 -10.35 8.42 -22.93
N CYS A 89 -9.83 7.91 -21.80
CA CYS A 89 -8.98 6.73 -21.89
C CYS A 89 -9.76 5.49 -22.35
N GLY A 90 -9.14 4.66 -23.21
CA GLY A 90 -9.69 3.36 -23.60
C GLY A 90 -9.62 2.40 -22.41
N VAL A 91 -10.73 1.72 -22.10
CA VAL A 91 -10.76 0.67 -21.07
C VAL A 91 -11.08 -0.66 -21.73
N PHE A 92 -10.13 -1.58 -21.67
CA PHE A 92 -10.22 -2.92 -22.23
C PHE A 92 -10.38 -3.95 -21.13
N SER A 93 -11.28 -4.91 -21.31
CA SER A 93 -11.47 -6.00 -20.36
C SER A 93 -11.14 -7.34 -21.00
N ALA A 94 -10.23 -8.07 -20.38
CA ALA A 94 -9.87 -9.46 -20.64
C ALA A 94 -10.15 -10.32 -19.39
N ILE A 95 -11.17 -9.95 -18.60
CA ILE A 95 -11.61 -10.73 -17.45
C ILE A 95 -12.41 -11.93 -17.95
N HIS A 96 -12.09 -13.12 -17.44
CA HIS A 96 -12.75 -14.37 -17.80
C HIS A 96 -13.14 -15.20 -16.57
N GLU A 97 -13.84 -16.32 -16.74
CA GLU A 97 -14.21 -17.21 -15.65
C GLU A 97 -12.99 -17.96 -15.08
N GLN A 98 -13.00 -18.22 -13.77
CA GLN A 98 -11.96 -18.95 -13.09
C GLN A 98 -11.87 -20.41 -13.57
N SER A 99 -10.64 -20.94 -13.74
CA SER A 99 -10.39 -22.32 -14.13
C SER A 99 -11.05 -23.34 -13.20
N ALA A 100 -11.73 -24.32 -13.79
CA ALA A 100 -12.38 -25.42 -13.04
C ALA A 100 -11.38 -26.28 -12.25
N ASP A 101 -10.13 -26.39 -12.71
CA ASP A 101 -9.12 -27.22 -12.07
C ASP A 101 -8.60 -26.61 -10.77
N ILE A 102 -8.41 -25.29 -10.72
CA ILE A 102 -8.05 -24.57 -9.50
C ILE A 102 -9.17 -24.68 -8.47
N ASN A 103 -10.43 -24.54 -8.89
CA ASN A 103 -11.60 -24.63 -8.01
C ASN A 103 -11.70 -25.98 -7.27
N ARG A 104 -11.33 -27.11 -7.90
CA ARG A 104 -11.41 -28.43 -7.27
C ARG A 104 -10.50 -28.57 -6.04
N GLY A 105 -9.34 -27.92 -6.04
CA GLY A 105 -8.37 -27.97 -4.94
C GLY A 105 -8.71 -27.05 -3.78
N VAL A 106 -9.27 -25.88 -4.08
CA VAL A 106 -9.45 -24.77 -3.12
C VAL A 106 -10.87 -24.73 -2.52
N ASP A 107 -11.91 -24.94 -3.33
CA ASP A 107 -13.33 -24.85 -2.94
C ASP A 107 -13.95 -26.23 -2.68
N ARG A 108 -13.46 -26.95 -1.70
CA ARG A 108 -14.08 -28.22 -1.28
C ARG A 108 -15.38 -27.95 -0.54
N LYS A 109 -16.46 -28.62 -0.92
CA LYS A 109 -17.72 -28.54 -0.19
C LYS A 109 -17.58 -29.12 1.22
N ALA A 110 -17.88 -28.36 2.23
CA ALA A 110 -17.91 -28.85 3.61
C ALA A 110 -19.00 -29.91 3.77
N LYS A 111 -18.66 -31.05 4.36
CA LYS A 111 -19.64 -32.15 4.62
C LYS A 111 -20.74 -31.73 5.63
N LYS A 112 -20.43 -30.76 6.50
CA LYS A 112 -21.36 -30.18 7.49
C LYS A 112 -21.33 -28.64 7.38
N GLN A 113 -22.43 -27.98 7.73
CA GLN A 113 -22.56 -26.51 7.65
C GLN A 113 -22.09 -25.80 8.94
N ASN A 114 -21.25 -26.43 9.75
CA ASN A 114 -20.64 -25.79 10.92
C ASN A 114 -19.31 -25.12 10.57
N PHE A 115 -18.85 -24.23 11.46
CA PHE A 115 -17.61 -23.45 11.28
C PHE A 115 -16.40 -24.38 11.05
N GLU A 116 -16.24 -25.41 11.88
CA GLU A 116 -15.07 -26.31 11.83
C GLU A 116 -14.99 -27.07 10.50
N ALA A 117 -16.11 -27.56 10.00
CA ALA A 117 -16.14 -28.24 8.71
C ALA A 117 -15.83 -27.31 7.54
N LYS A 118 -16.33 -26.05 7.58
CA LYS A 118 -16.01 -25.03 6.58
C LYS A 118 -14.54 -24.64 6.62
N ALA A 119 -13.99 -24.41 7.82
CA ALA A 119 -12.59 -24.04 7.98
C ALA A 119 -11.61 -25.13 7.52
N ASN A 120 -11.96 -26.40 7.66
CA ASN A 120 -11.17 -27.53 7.16
C ASN A 120 -11.37 -27.79 5.65
N ALA A 121 -12.51 -27.39 5.09
CA ALA A 121 -12.80 -27.60 3.67
C ALA A 121 -12.13 -26.57 2.77
N GLN A 122 -12.07 -25.29 3.19
CA GLN A 122 -11.45 -24.24 2.40
C GLN A 122 -9.91 -24.33 2.52
N GLY A 123 -9.27 -24.78 1.45
CA GLY A 123 -7.82 -24.75 1.33
C GLY A 123 -7.27 -23.36 1.03
N ALA A 124 -5.95 -23.18 1.22
CA ALA A 124 -5.29 -21.99 0.77
C ALA A 124 -5.36 -21.87 -0.76
N GLY A 125 -5.66 -20.67 -1.25
CA GLY A 125 -5.83 -20.41 -2.69
C GLY A 125 -4.51 -20.51 -3.47
N ASP A 126 -3.38 -20.42 -2.77
CA ASP A 126 -2.04 -20.59 -3.34
C ASP A 126 -1.08 -21.09 -2.26
N GLN A 127 0.10 -21.53 -2.66
CA GLN A 127 1.25 -21.69 -1.79
C GLN A 127 1.90 -20.34 -1.53
N GLY A 128 2.64 -20.19 -0.43
CA GLY A 128 3.40 -18.98 -0.18
C GLY A 128 3.74 -18.76 1.28
N MET A 129 4.44 -17.67 1.53
CA MET A 129 4.75 -17.17 2.86
C MET A 129 4.30 -15.71 2.96
N MET A 130 3.64 -15.38 4.08
CA MET A 130 3.11 -14.04 4.33
C MET A 130 3.68 -13.52 5.65
N PHE A 131 3.85 -12.22 5.73
CA PHE A 131 4.53 -11.56 6.84
C PHE A 131 3.67 -10.48 7.47
N GLY A 132 3.75 -10.38 8.79
CA GLY A 132 3.26 -9.26 9.57
C GLY A 132 4.40 -8.69 10.40
N TYR A 133 4.53 -7.39 10.41
CA TYR A 133 5.53 -6.68 11.19
C TYR A 133 4.87 -5.59 12.04
N ALA A 134 5.41 -5.30 13.19
CA ALA A 134 5.04 -4.17 14.03
C ALA A 134 6.23 -3.68 14.84
N THR A 135 6.26 -2.38 15.12
CA THR A 135 7.23 -1.70 15.97
C THR A 135 6.54 -0.63 16.81
N ASN A 136 7.07 -0.29 17.97
CA ASN A 136 6.53 0.75 18.84
C ASN A 136 6.99 2.17 18.48
N GLU A 137 7.62 2.37 17.31
CA GLU A 137 8.11 3.68 16.87
C GLU A 137 7.00 4.71 16.65
N THR A 138 5.80 4.25 16.32
CA THR A 138 4.64 5.10 16.00
C THR A 138 3.37 4.59 16.68
N GLU A 139 2.35 5.45 16.84
CA GLU A 139 1.03 5.05 17.40
C GLU A 139 0.33 3.97 16.58
N THR A 140 0.60 3.94 15.29
CA THR A 140 0.04 2.92 14.39
C THR A 140 0.84 1.62 14.41
N TYR A 141 1.94 1.58 15.15
CA TYR A 141 2.87 0.45 15.17
C TYR A 141 3.51 0.15 13.82
N MET A 142 3.67 1.19 13.00
CA MET A 142 4.36 1.13 11.70
C MET A 142 5.76 1.71 11.81
N PRO A 143 6.71 1.30 10.91
CA PRO A 143 8.03 1.91 10.82
C PRO A 143 7.94 3.42 10.59
N LEU A 144 8.70 4.19 11.35
CA LEU A 144 8.63 5.65 11.32
C LEU A 144 8.98 6.25 9.93
N PRO A 145 10.04 5.83 9.20
CA PRO A 145 10.34 6.41 7.90
C PRO A 145 9.24 6.15 6.87
N LEU A 146 8.60 4.97 6.90
CA LEU A 146 7.47 4.67 6.03
C LEU A 146 6.24 5.51 6.38
N MET A 147 5.91 5.59 7.67
CA MET A 147 4.77 6.40 8.14
C MET A 147 4.95 7.88 7.74
N LEU A 148 6.14 8.43 7.87
CA LEU A 148 6.43 9.81 7.44
C LEU A 148 6.33 9.97 5.93
N SER A 149 6.84 8.99 5.15
CA SER A 149 6.71 8.99 3.69
C SER A 149 5.25 8.98 3.24
N HIS A 150 4.41 8.13 3.84
CA HIS A 150 2.98 8.12 3.58
C HIS A 150 2.31 9.46 3.93
N LEU A 151 2.62 10.01 5.10
CA LEU A 151 1.99 11.23 5.59
C LEU A 151 2.32 12.45 4.71
N LEU A 152 3.56 12.53 4.19
CA LEU A 152 3.94 13.55 3.21
C LEU A 152 3.02 13.53 1.99
N LEU A 153 2.78 12.37 1.41
CA LEU A 153 1.96 12.24 0.21
C LEU A 153 0.46 12.37 0.47
N GLN A 154 -0.02 11.92 1.63
CA GLN A 154 -1.41 12.14 2.05
C GLN A 154 -1.69 13.65 2.17
N GLU A 155 -0.79 14.40 2.82
CA GLU A 155 -0.96 15.84 2.96
C GLU A 155 -0.79 16.58 1.64
N LEU A 156 0.09 16.10 0.75
CA LEU A 156 0.22 16.65 -0.60
C LEU A 156 -1.08 16.46 -1.41
N SER A 157 -1.69 15.27 -1.34
CA SER A 157 -2.97 14.96 -1.97
C SER A 157 -4.12 15.80 -1.38
N ASN A 158 -4.10 16.02 -0.06
CA ASN A 158 -5.09 16.89 0.61
C ASN A 158 -4.96 18.34 0.12
N LEU A 159 -3.74 18.89 0.04
CA LEU A 159 -3.48 20.23 -0.49
C LEU A 159 -4.00 20.37 -1.94
N ARG A 160 -3.73 19.38 -2.79
CA ARG A 160 -4.22 19.35 -4.17
C ARG A 160 -5.76 19.38 -4.23
N ARG A 161 -6.43 18.57 -3.40
CA ARG A 161 -7.90 18.52 -3.37
C ARG A 161 -8.54 19.76 -2.77
N GLU A 162 -7.91 20.42 -1.81
CA GLU A 162 -8.36 21.68 -1.24
C GLU A 162 -8.32 22.83 -2.26
N GLY A 163 -7.38 22.79 -3.21
CA GLY A 163 -7.26 23.75 -4.31
C GLY A 163 -7.07 25.21 -3.88
N LYS A 164 -6.51 25.46 -2.67
CA LYS A 164 -6.35 26.80 -2.11
C LYS A 164 -4.92 27.32 -2.20
N VAL A 165 -3.96 26.44 -1.95
CA VAL A 165 -2.52 26.71 -2.04
C VAL A 165 -1.89 25.57 -2.83
N MET A 166 -0.71 25.78 -3.41
CA MET A 166 -0.05 24.80 -4.29
C MET A 166 -1.02 24.28 -5.38
N THR A 167 -1.79 25.18 -6.00
CA THR A 167 -2.85 24.85 -6.97
C THR A 167 -2.35 24.17 -8.25
N TYR A 168 -1.05 24.21 -8.47
CA TYR A 168 -0.34 23.58 -9.58
C TYR A 168 -0.13 22.07 -9.39
N LEU A 169 -0.45 21.49 -8.23
CA LEU A 169 -0.22 20.07 -7.96
C LEU A 169 -1.07 19.17 -8.86
N ARG A 170 -0.41 18.13 -9.41
CA ARG A 170 -1.04 17.02 -10.15
C ARG A 170 -1.05 15.74 -9.29
N PRO A 171 -1.78 14.67 -9.70
CA PRO A 171 -1.99 13.51 -8.84
C PRO A 171 -0.75 12.67 -8.53
N ASP A 172 0.24 12.59 -9.44
CA ASP A 172 1.42 11.74 -9.26
C ASP A 172 2.47 12.38 -8.36
N ALA A 173 2.95 11.63 -7.39
CA ALA A 173 4.06 12.06 -6.53
C ALA A 173 4.74 10.86 -5.86
N LYS A 174 6.00 11.06 -5.46
CA LYS A 174 6.81 10.12 -4.68
C LYS A 174 7.43 10.83 -3.50
N SER A 175 7.63 10.11 -2.40
CA SER A 175 8.38 10.59 -1.25
C SER A 175 9.33 9.54 -0.73
N GLN A 176 10.40 9.97 -0.08
CA GLN A 176 11.35 9.11 0.60
C GLN A 176 11.83 9.83 1.87
N VAL A 177 11.93 9.10 2.98
CA VAL A 177 12.43 9.61 4.24
C VAL A 177 13.55 8.72 4.74
N THR A 178 14.70 9.33 5.03
CA THR A 178 15.85 8.69 5.67
C THR A 178 15.96 9.15 7.11
N ILE A 179 16.05 8.21 8.02
CA ILE A 179 16.19 8.46 9.47
C ILE A 179 17.51 7.86 9.94
N GLU A 180 18.22 8.61 10.77
CA GLU A 180 19.36 8.11 11.52
C GLU A 180 18.87 7.45 12.80
N TYR A 181 19.34 6.22 13.02
CA TYR A 181 19.03 5.37 14.18
C TYR A 181 20.29 5.14 15.00
N SER A 182 20.12 5.02 16.32
CA SER A 182 21.15 4.49 17.22
C SER A 182 21.31 2.98 17.07
N ASP A 183 22.38 2.42 17.66
CA ASP A 183 22.64 0.96 17.66
C ASP A 183 21.51 0.14 18.32
N ASP A 184 20.72 0.76 19.21
CA ASP A 184 19.55 0.17 19.86
C ASP A 184 18.23 0.47 19.14
N ASN A 185 18.30 0.75 17.84
CA ASN A 185 17.14 0.98 16.93
C ASN A 185 16.24 2.16 17.34
N LYS A 186 16.77 3.21 18.00
CA LYS A 186 16.00 4.41 18.32
C LYS A 186 16.23 5.51 17.29
N PRO A 187 15.16 6.14 16.78
CA PRO A 187 15.30 7.24 15.83
C PRO A 187 15.93 8.47 16.52
N LEU A 188 17.00 8.99 15.92
CA LEU A 188 17.77 10.13 16.44
C LEU A 188 17.41 11.44 15.74
N ARG A 189 17.31 11.42 14.42
CA ARG A 189 16.94 12.58 13.59
C ARG A 189 16.47 12.14 12.21
N ILE A 190 15.73 13.00 11.55
CA ILE A 190 15.49 12.90 10.12
C ILE A 190 16.72 13.45 9.40
N ASP A 191 17.33 12.62 8.57
CA ASP A 191 18.52 13.00 7.79
C ASP A 191 18.12 13.62 6.46
N THR A 192 17.29 12.93 5.69
CA THR A 192 16.92 13.35 4.33
C THR A 192 15.43 13.17 4.08
N ILE A 193 14.84 14.15 3.40
CA ILE A 193 13.47 14.07 2.84
C ILE A 193 13.54 14.34 1.34
N VAL A 194 13.03 13.39 0.54
CA VAL A 194 12.86 13.54 -0.90
C VAL A 194 11.36 13.66 -1.19
N VAL A 195 10.96 14.63 -1.99
CA VAL A 195 9.61 14.76 -2.54
C VAL A 195 9.72 15.06 -4.02
N SER A 196 9.14 14.20 -4.86
CA SER A 196 8.97 14.47 -6.29
C SER A 196 7.48 14.52 -6.57
N THR A 197 6.99 15.67 -7.02
CA THR A 197 5.57 15.88 -7.30
C THR A 197 5.34 16.36 -8.71
N GLN A 198 4.39 15.75 -9.40
CA GLN A 198 3.89 16.22 -10.68
C GLN A 198 3.17 17.55 -10.49
N HIS A 199 3.36 18.47 -11.44
CA HIS A 199 2.82 19.83 -11.38
C HIS A 199 2.42 20.35 -12.76
N ASP A 200 1.57 21.35 -12.80
CA ASP A 200 1.27 22.12 -14.01
C ASP A 200 2.50 22.91 -14.46
N ASP A 201 2.57 23.24 -15.74
CA ASP A 201 3.51 24.24 -16.29
C ASP A 201 2.94 25.63 -15.99
N PHE A 202 3.10 26.11 -14.74
CA PHE A 202 2.35 27.25 -14.20
C PHE A 202 3.07 28.60 -14.34
N ILE A 203 4.32 28.63 -14.79
CA ILE A 203 5.05 29.86 -15.10
C ILE A 203 5.26 29.93 -16.62
N GLN A 204 4.49 30.78 -17.27
CA GLN A 204 4.54 30.93 -18.72
C GLN A 204 5.77 31.69 -19.18
N THR A 205 6.33 31.25 -20.30
CA THR A 205 7.41 31.97 -21.01
C THR A 205 6.89 33.24 -21.69
N GLY A 206 7.79 34.17 -21.94
CA GLY A 206 7.45 35.44 -22.63
C GLY A 206 8.71 36.15 -23.14
N ARG A 207 8.54 37.38 -23.67
CA ARG A 207 9.68 38.14 -24.23
C ARG A 207 10.86 38.33 -23.26
N ALA A 208 10.60 38.37 -21.95
CA ALA A 208 11.61 38.61 -20.91
C ALA A 208 11.97 37.34 -20.10
N LEU A 209 11.30 36.21 -20.33
CA LEU A 209 11.47 34.99 -19.54
C LEU A 209 11.67 33.77 -20.45
N THR A 210 12.89 33.24 -20.49
CA THR A 210 13.22 32.01 -21.22
C THR A 210 12.63 30.77 -20.51
N GLN A 211 12.53 29.65 -21.24
CA GLN A 211 12.03 28.38 -20.68
C GLN A 211 12.85 27.96 -19.46
N ASP A 212 14.17 27.94 -19.55
CA ASP A 212 15.04 27.52 -18.43
C ASP A 212 14.83 28.37 -17.17
N ARG A 213 14.64 29.67 -17.33
CA ARG A 213 14.35 30.56 -16.18
C ARG A 213 12.94 30.37 -15.62
N ALA A 214 11.96 30.05 -16.48
CA ALA A 214 10.62 29.72 -16.03
C ALA A 214 10.63 28.42 -15.23
N ASP A 215 11.29 27.40 -15.75
CA ASP A 215 11.44 26.09 -15.10
C ASP A 215 12.18 26.24 -13.75
N GLN A 216 13.25 27.01 -13.70
CA GLN A 216 13.98 27.28 -12.44
C GLN A 216 13.08 27.96 -11.40
N LYS A 217 12.33 28.98 -11.77
CA LYS A 217 11.38 29.66 -10.88
C LYS A 217 10.28 28.75 -10.37
N MET A 218 9.75 27.86 -11.23
CA MET A 218 8.77 26.85 -10.80
C MET A 218 9.38 25.90 -9.75
N LEU A 219 10.58 25.43 -9.96
CA LEU A 219 11.28 24.53 -9.01
C LEU A 219 11.59 25.23 -7.69
N GLU A 220 12.02 26.48 -7.72
CA GLU A 220 12.22 27.30 -6.52
C GLU A 220 10.92 27.46 -5.73
N GLN A 221 9.81 27.81 -6.40
CA GLN A 221 8.50 27.93 -5.77
C GLN A 221 8.01 26.59 -5.17
N ILE A 222 8.12 25.49 -5.92
CA ILE A 222 7.73 24.17 -5.42
C ILE A 222 8.55 23.79 -4.18
N ARG A 223 9.86 24.08 -4.20
CA ARG A 223 10.74 23.84 -3.06
C ARG A 223 10.33 24.63 -1.83
N GLU A 224 10.09 25.92 -2.01
CA GLU A 224 9.64 26.80 -0.92
C GLU A 224 8.29 26.34 -0.35
N ASP A 225 7.32 26.03 -1.20
CA ASP A 225 6.01 25.57 -0.79
C ASP A 225 6.06 24.23 -0.06
N VAL A 226 6.87 23.28 -0.51
CA VAL A 226 7.08 22.02 0.21
C VAL A 226 7.65 22.27 1.60
N ILE A 227 8.67 23.12 1.73
CA ILE A 227 9.32 23.41 3.01
C ILE A 227 8.42 24.23 3.93
N ASN A 228 7.72 25.25 3.40
CA ASN A 228 6.99 26.23 4.20
C ASN A 228 5.50 25.89 4.39
N ILE A 229 4.91 25.03 3.54
CA ILE A 229 3.50 24.66 3.61
C ILE A 229 3.33 23.18 3.96
N LEU A 230 3.91 22.25 3.15
CA LEU A 230 3.72 20.82 3.33
C LEU A 230 4.36 20.32 4.64
N ILE A 231 5.64 20.61 4.88
CA ILE A 231 6.36 20.12 6.08
C ILE A 231 5.70 20.60 7.38
N PRO A 232 5.33 21.87 7.56
CA PRO A 232 4.61 22.33 8.75
C PRO A 232 3.24 21.65 8.91
N ARG A 233 2.55 21.34 7.81
CA ARG A 233 1.27 20.64 7.83
C ARG A 233 1.43 19.20 8.30
N VAL A 234 2.44 18.48 7.80
CA VAL A 234 2.82 17.14 8.27
C VAL A 234 3.19 17.18 9.76
N LYS A 235 4.05 18.12 10.18
CA LYS A 235 4.46 18.25 11.59
C LYS A 235 3.28 18.45 12.54
N ARG A 236 2.22 19.16 12.16
CA ARG A 236 1.05 19.36 13.03
C ARG A 236 0.36 18.04 13.41
N LYS A 237 0.41 17.03 12.55
CA LYS A 237 -0.21 15.69 12.77
C LYS A 237 0.65 14.72 13.58
N LEU A 238 1.89 15.07 13.87
CA LEU A 238 2.84 14.18 14.55
C LEU A 238 2.82 14.37 16.07
N GLN A 239 3.20 13.32 16.77
CA GLN A 239 3.47 13.36 18.20
C GLN A 239 4.67 14.24 18.57
N PRO A 240 4.73 14.80 19.79
CA PRO A 240 5.82 15.68 20.20
C PRO A 240 7.22 15.07 20.07
N GLN A 241 7.36 13.75 20.37
CA GLN A 241 8.65 13.06 20.25
C GLN A 241 9.12 12.97 18.79
N ILE A 242 8.21 12.73 17.82
CA ILE A 242 8.54 12.68 16.40
C ILE A 242 8.83 14.09 15.85
N LYS A 243 8.10 15.10 16.32
CA LYS A 243 8.36 16.51 15.94
C LYS A 243 9.80 16.96 16.25
N LYS A 244 10.39 16.45 17.33
CA LYS A 244 11.77 16.77 17.73
C LYS A 244 12.83 16.26 16.74
N LEU A 245 12.49 15.26 15.94
CA LEU A 245 13.38 14.71 14.92
C LEU A 245 13.54 15.64 13.70
N PHE A 246 12.63 16.61 13.53
CA PHE A 246 12.71 17.66 12.52
C PHE A 246 13.61 18.80 13.01
N ASN A 247 14.90 18.63 12.91
CA ASN A 247 15.89 19.65 13.26
C ASN A 247 16.28 20.50 12.03
N SER A 248 17.25 21.42 12.21
CA SER A 248 17.71 22.32 11.15
C SER A 248 18.60 21.68 10.08
N ASN A 249 19.02 20.42 10.28
CA ASN A 249 20.04 19.77 9.46
C ASN A 249 19.43 18.75 8.48
N ILE A 250 18.15 18.89 8.13
CA ILE A 250 17.49 18.01 7.17
C ILE A 250 17.92 18.39 5.74
N THR A 251 18.39 17.41 4.99
CA THR A 251 18.63 17.56 3.54
C THR A 251 17.32 17.40 2.79
N PHE A 252 16.91 18.41 2.02
CA PHE A 252 15.71 18.36 1.19
C PHE A 252 16.07 18.22 -0.28
N HIS A 253 15.58 17.16 -0.92
CA HIS A 253 15.60 16.96 -2.36
C HIS A 253 14.17 17.08 -2.90
N ILE A 254 13.83 18.21 -3.51
CA ILE A 254 12.50 18.49 -4.06
C ILE A 254 12.61 18.58 -5.57
N ASN A 255 11.90 17.73 -6.29
CA ASN A 255 11.97 17.57 -7.74
C ASN A 255 13.43 17.58 -8.26
N PRO A 256 14.32 16.71 -7.73
CA PRO A 256 15.76 16.82 -7.99
C PRO A 256 16.15 16.62 -9.46
N THR A 257 15.29 16.01 -10.26
CA THR A 257 15.48 15.82 -11.71
C THR A 257 15.01 17.00 -12.55
N GLY A 258 14.43 18.03 -11.92
CA GLY A 258 13.88 19.20 -12.59
C GLY A 258 12.35 19.16 -12.73
N LYS A 259 11.84 19.79 -13.78
CA LYS A 259 10.41 19.90 -14.09
C LYS A 259 9.75 18.52 -14.22
N PHE A 260 8.59 18.34 -13.56
CA PHE A 260 7.83 17.09 -13.56
C PHE A 260 6.37 17.35 -13.99
N VAL A 261 6.17 17.74 -15.24
CA VAL A 261 4.84 17.97 -15.85
C VAL A 261 4.28 16.68 -16.46
N ILE A 262 5.13 15.91 -17.15
CA ILE A 262 4.76 14.61 -17.68
C ILE A 262 4.92 13.57 -16.57
N GLY A 263 3.81 12.99 -16.14
CA GLY A 263 3.77 12.00 -15.04
C GLY A 263 2.47 11.21 -15.08
N GLY A 264 2.22 10.45 -14.01
CA GLY A 264 1.11 9.52 -13.98
C GLY A 264 1.25 8.42 -15.06
N PRO A 265 0.14 7.76 -15.46
CA PRO A 265 0.17 6.71 -16.47
C PRO A 265 0.68 7.13 -17.85
N HIS A 266 0.73 8.45 -18.13
CA HIS A 266 1.39 8.96 -19.35
C HIS A 266 2.91 8.97 -19.23
N GLY A 267 3.44 9.20 -18.04
CA GLY A 267 4.89 9.23 -17.80
C GLY A 267 5.50 7.82 -17.68
N ASP A 268 4.79 6.90 -17.06
CA ASP A 268 5.23 5.52 -16.83
C ASP A 268 4.04 4.56 -16.75
N THR A 269 4.23 3.32 -17.15
CA THR A 269 3.22 2.27 -17.09
C THR A 269 3.06 1.76 -15.67
N GLY A 270 1.80 1.66 -15.19
CA GLY A 270 1.45 1.10 -13.91
C GLY A 270 0.85 -0.30 -14.01
N LEU A 271 1.12 -1.12 -13.00
CA LEU A 271 0.60 -2.47 -12.85
C LEU A 271 0.21 -2.74 -11.40
N THR A 272 -0.86 -3.53 -11.21
CA THR A 272 -1.27 -4.02 -9.89
C THR A 272 -0.13 -4.80 -9.23
N GLY A 273 0.13 -4.52 -7.94
CA GLY A 273 1.08 -5.27 -7.13
C GLY A 273 2.55 -4.93 -7.33
N ARG A 274 2.88 -3.77 -7.91
CA ARG A 274 4.28 -3.33 -8.09
C ARG A 274 4.78 -2.39 -6.99
N LYS A 275 3.97 -2.10 -5.97
CA LYS A 275 4.34 -1.25 -4.81
C LYS A 275 4.18 -1.97 -3.49
N ILE A 276 4.43 -3.28 -3.48
CA ILE A 276 4.20 -4.16 -2.33
C ILE A 276 5.03 -3.81 -1.09
N ILE A 277 6.20 -3.23 -1.23
CA ILE A 277 7.03 -2.76 -0.10
C ILE A 277 6.45 -1.46 0.49
N VAL A 278 5.94 -0.56 -0.36
CA VAL A 278 5.19 0.64 0.06
C VAL A 278 3.90 0.25 0.80
N ASP A 279 3.22 -0.79 0.32
CA ASP A 279 1.97 -1.29 0.90
C ASP A 279 2.16 -2.01 2.24
N THR A 280 3.38 -2.35 2.60
CA THR A 280 3.69 -3.11 3.81
C THR A 280 4.55 -2.32 4.80
N TYR A 281 5.85 -2.57 4.87
CA TYR A 281 6.67 -2.08 6.00
C TYR A 281 7.89 -1.28 5.56
N GLY A 282 7.96 -0.84 4.29
CA GLY A 282 9.03 0.02 3.78
C GLY A 282 10.44 -0.57 3.91
N GLY A 283 10.55 -1.90 3.88
CA GLY A 283 11.81 -2.62 4.00
C GLY A 283 12.19 -3.09 5.41
N LYS A 284 11.46 -2.68 6.48
CA LYS A 284 11.71 -3.15 7.86
C LYS A 284 11.23 -4.59 8.08
N GLY A 285 10.12 -4.98 7.47
CA GLY A 285 9.60 -6.34 7.52
C GLY A 285 9.74 -7.07 6.18
N GLY A 286 9.78 -8.40 6.21
CA GLY A 286 9.78 -9.23 5.02
C GLY A 286 8.46 -9.11 4.22
N HIS A 287 8.51 -9.54 2.95
CA HIS A 287 7.35 -9.66 2.07
C HIS A 287 7.39 -10.97 1.29
N GLY A 288 6.24 -11.61 1.10
CA GLY A 288 6.14 -12.90 0.41
C GLY A 288 6.14 -12.81 -1.12
N GLY A 289 6.03 -11.60 -1.68
CA GLY A 289 6.04 -11.32 -3.11
C GLY A 289 4.67 -11.20 -3.77
N GLY A 290 3.59 -11.69 -3.14
CA GLY A 290 2.24 -11.62 -3.69
C GLY A 290 1.60 -10.22 -3.56
N ALA A 291 0.93 -9.76 -4.62
CA ALA A 291 0.11 -8.56 -4.59
C ALA A 291 -1.08 -8.73 -3.64
N PHE A 292 -1.56 -7.63 -3.04
CA PHE A 292 -2.76 -7.61 -2.21
C PHE A 292 -3.99 -7.19 -3.01
N SER A 293 -3.86 -6.13 -3.81
CA SER A 293 -4.96 -5.53 -4.56
C SER A 293 -5.55 -6.49 -5.57
N GLY A 294 -6.86 -6.41 -5.78
CA GLY A 294 -7.61 -7.21 -6.75
C GLY A 294 -7.89 -8.66 -6.35
N LYS A 295 -7.51 -9.08 -5.14
CA LYS A 295 -7.65 -10.47 -4.65
C LYS A 295 -8.73 -10.60 -3.60
N ASP A 296 -9.67 -11.55 -3.80
CA ASP A 296 -10.67 -11.91 -2.78
C ASP A 296 -10.05 -12.58 -1.55
N PRO A 297 -10.76 -12.60 -0.39
CA PRO A 297 -10.20 -13.10 0.88
C PRO A 297 -9.74 -14.55 0.90
N SER A 298 -10.12 -15.38 -0.05
CA SER A 298 -9.62 -16.76 -0.14
C SER A 298 -8.14 -16.83 -0.58
N LYS A 299 -7.62 -15.75 -1.15
CA LYS A 299 -6.21 -15.62 -1.54
C LYS A 299 -5.39 -15.25 -0.30
N VAL A 300 -4.58 -16.19 0.16
CA VAL A 300 -3.79 -16.05 1.40
C VAL A 300 -2.72 -14.95 1.33
N ASP A 301 -2.25 -14.60 0.14
CA ASP A 301 -1.34 -13.45 -0.07
C ASP A 301 -1.84 -12.20 0.65
N ARG A 302 -3.13 -11.92 0.57
CA ARG A 302 -3.78 -10.76 1.20
C ARG A 302 -4.29 -11.10 2.59
N SER A 303 -5.13 -12.12 2.73
CA SER A 303 -5.82 -12.42 3.99
C SER A 303 -4.86 -12.82 5.11
N ALA A 304 -3.86 -13.66 4.82
CA ALA A 304 -2.89 -14.07 5.82
C ALA A 304 -1.85 -12.97 6.12
N ALA A 305 -1.53 -12.08 5.19
CA ALA A 305 -0.74 -10.89 5.47
C ALA A 305 -1.47 -9.97 6.48
N TYR A 306 -2.77 -9.77 6.33
CA TYR A 306 -3.57 -9.03 7.31
C TYR A 306 -3.63 -9.73 8.67
N ALA A 307 -3.76 -11.06 8.68
CA ALA A 307 -3.80 -11.83 9.92
C ALA A 307 -2.46 -11.79 10.66
N THR A 308 -1.33 -11.92 9.97
CA THR A 308 0.01 -11.81 10.58
C THR A 308 0.28 -10.38 11.07
N ARG A 309 -0.15 -9.36 10.32
CA ARG A 309 -0.10 -7.97 10.79
C ARG A 309 -0.94 -7.76 12.05
N HIS A 310 -2.15 -8.29 12.09
CA HIS A 310 -3.01 -8.23 13.27
C HIS A 310 -2.31 -8.84 14.50
N ILE A 311 -1.68 -10.00 14.33
CA ILE A 311 -0.94 -10.67 15.41
C ILE A 311 0.25 -9.81 15.86
N ALA A 312 1.11 -9.37 14.93
CA ALA A 312 2.29 -8.57 15.22
C ALA A 312 1.93 -7.29 15.97
N LYS A 313 0.90 -6.57 15.49
CA LYS A 313 0.41 -5.34 16.12
C LYS A 313 -0.07 -5.59 17.55
N ASN A 314 -0.82 -6.67 17.78
CA ASN A 314 -1.30 -7.02 19.13
C ASN A 314 -0.15 -7.39 20.08
N MET A 315 0.89 -8.07 19.61
CA MET A 315 2.05 -8.40 20.43
C MET A 315 2.77 -7.15 20.94
N VAL A 316 3.03 -6.18 20.05
CA VAL A 316 3.68 -4.91 20.41
C VAL A 316 2.75 -4.07 21.29
N ALA A 317 1.47 -3.97 20.95
CA ALA A 317 0.49 -3.21 21.72
C ALA A 317 0.28 -3.76 23.15
N ALA A 318 0.41 -5.09 23.32
CA ALA A 318 0.36 -5.73 24.64
C ALA A 318 1.69 -5.61 25.44
N GLY A 319 2.71 -4.95 24.86
CA GLY A 319 4.01 -4.76 25.51
C GLY A 319 4.86 -6.03 25.62
N LEU A 320 4.59 -7.05 24.80
CA LEU A 320 5.38 -8.30 24.81
C LEU A 320 6.78 -8.11 24.21
N CYS A 321 6.93 -7.17 23.28
CA CYS A 321 8.17 -6.79 22.61
C CYS A 321 8.04 -5.37 22.07
N ASP A 322 9.15 -4.76 21.68
CA ASP A 322 9.16 -3.44 21.01
C ASP A 322 9.04 -3.55 19.49
N GLU A 323 9.48 -4.69 18.95
CA GLU A 323 9.49 -4.98 17.52
C GLU A 323 9.23 -6.48 17.30
N VAL A 324 8.49 -6.84 16.26
CA VAL A 324 8.23 -8.24 15.92
C VAL A 324 7.92 -8.45 14.46
N LEU A 325 8.46 -9.55 13.90
CA LEU A 325 8.06 -10.14 12.64
C LEU A 325 7.34 -11.47 12.91
N VAL A 326 6.20 -11.64 12.26
CA VAL A 326 5.42 -12.89 12.24
C VAL A 326 5.34 -13.38 10.80
N GLN A 327 5.78 -14.60 10.53
CA GLN A 327 5.64 -15.26 9.24
C GLN A 327 4.66 -16.43 9.36
N VAL A 328 3.82 -16.61 8.34
CA VAL A 328 3.01 -17.81 8.14
C VAL A 328 3.22 -18.35 6.74
N SER A 329 3.14 -19.66 6.55
CA SER A 329 3.28 -20.31 5.24
C SER A 329 2.18 -21.33 4.98
N TYR A 330 1.81 -21.46 3.69
CA TYR A 330 0.76 -22.38 3.22
C TYR A 330 1.23 -23.21 2.03
N ALA A 331 0.61 -24.39 1.91
CA ALA A 331 0.59 -25.18 0.68
C ALA A 331 -0.78 -25.00 -0.01
N ILE A 332 -0.80 -24.91 -1.33
CA ILE A 332 -2.04 -24.77 -2.11
C ILE A 332 -3.02 -25.90 -1.78
N GLY A 333 -4.29 -25.55 -1.62
CA GLY A 333 -5.35 -26.52 -1.31
C GLY A 333 -5.35 -27.09 0.10
N VAL A 334 -4.38 -26.69 0.96
CA VAL A 334 -4.30 -27.15 2.37
C VAL A 334 -4.81 -26.03 3.28
N ALA A 335 -5.76 -26.34 4.17
CA ALA A 335 -6.31 -25.36 5.08
C ALA A 335 -5.36 -24.96 6.21
N LYS A 336 -4.69 -25.96 6.80
CA LYS A 336 -3.76 -25.72 7.92
C LYS A 336 -2.45 -25.12 7.40
N PRO A 337 -1.93 -24.05 8.05
CA PRO A 337 -0.60 -23.53 7.73
C PRO A 337 0.49 -24.60 7.84
N CYS A 338 1.51 -24.51 7.01
CA CYS A 338 2.70 -25.35 7.06
C CYS A 338 3.64 -24.97 8.22
N GLY A 339 3.64 -23.69 8.61
CA GLY A 339 4.47 -23.18 9.69
C GLY A 339 4.10 -21.76 10.10
N LEU A 340 4.47 -21.43 11.34
CA LEU A 340 4.40 -20.10 11.90
C LEU A 340 5.73 -19.77 12.58
N TYR A 341 6.34 -18.66 12.22
CA TYR A 341 7.61 -18.19 12.74
C TYR A 341 7.45 -16.81 13.36
N VAL A 342 8.14 -16.56 14.46
CA VAL A 342 8.18 -15.28 15.18
C VAL A 342 9.64 -14.89 15.40
N ASN A 343 9.93 -13.61 15.19
CA ASN A 343 11.21 -13.00 15.54
C ASN A 343 10.95 -11.65 16.21
N THR A 344 11.33 -11.52 17.46
CA THR A 344 11.20 -10.28 18.24
C THR A 344 12.46 -9.41 18.17
N TYR A 345 13.43 -9.73 17.33
CA TYR A 345 14.69 -9.00 17.13
C TYR A 345 15.43 -8.71 18.46
N GLY A 346 15.32 -9.60 19.43
CA GLY A 346 15.92 -9.42 20.74
C GLY A 346 15.20 -8.46 21.68
N THR A 347 14.04 -7.91 21.28
CA THR A 347 13.24 -6.95 22.08
C THR A 347 12.19 -7.62 22.97
N ASN A 348 12.20 -8.95 23.09
CA ASN A 348 11.26 -9.72 23.86
C ASN A 348 11.31 -9.34 25.37
N LYS A 349 10.16 -9.00 25.93
CA LYS A 349 10.01 -8.62 27.35
C LYS A 349 9.37 -9.72 28.20
N THR A 350 9.13 -10.89 27.60
CA THR A 350 8.56 -12.05 28.28
C THR A 350 9.65 -13.06 28.70
N LYS A 351 9.28 -14.05 29.49
CA LYS A 351 10.14 -15.20 29.82
C LYS A 351 10.11 -16.31 28.75
N LEU A 352 9.37 -16.11 27.66
CA LEU A 352 9.20 -17.10 26.60
C LEU A 352 10.21 -16.86 25.49
N THR A 353 10.69 -17.90 24.85
CA THR A 353 11.44 -17.79 23.59
C THR A 353 10.49 -17.46 22.43
N ASP A 354 11.02 -16.93 21.32
CA ASP A 354 10.23 -16.64 20.11
C ASP A 354 9.50 -17.89 19.58
N GLY A 355 10.14 -19.07 19.64
CA GLY A 355 9.49 -20.35 19.30
C GLY A 355 8.35 -20.73 20.26
N GLN A 356 8.43 -20.36 21.54
CA GLN A 356 7.33 -20.57 22.49
C GLN A 356 6.20 -19.58 22.26
N LEU A 357 6.51 -18.33 21.87
CA LEU A 357 5.53 -17.35 21.45
C LEU A 357 4.78 -17.84 20.19
N ALA A 358 5.49 -18.34 19.18
CA ALA A 358 4.89 -18.92 17.98
C ALA A 358 3.88 -20.02 18.31
N ARG A 359 4.24 -20.99 19.18
CA ARG A 359 3.32 -22.06 19.62
C ARG A 359 2.09 -21.54 20.37
N ARG A 360 2.21 -20.44 21.11
CA ARG A 360 1.06 -19.80 21.77
C ARG A 360 0.15 -19.11 20.78
N ILE A 361 0.72 -18.44 19.76
CA ILE A 361 -0.03 -17.80 18.68
C ILE A 361 -0.84 -18.83 17.92
N GLU A 362 -0.25 -19.98 17.56
CA GLU A 362 -0.96 -21.09 16.88
C GLU A 362 -2.18 -21.60 17.67
N LYS A 363 -2.12 -21.56 19.01
CA LYS A 363 -3.25 -21.95 19.87
C LYS A 363 -4.33 -20.86 19.99
N LEU A 364 -3.93 -19.60 19.90
CA LEU A 364 -4.84 -18.45 20.08
C LEU A 364 -5.51 -17.99 18.79
N PHE A 365 -4.81 -18.14 17.67
CA PHE A 365 -5.26 -17.65 16.38
C PHE A 365 -5.40 -18.80 15.39
N ASP A 366 -6.64 -19.07 15.00
CA ASP A 366 -6.88 -20.00 13.89
C ASP A 366 -6.48 -19.31 12.59
N MET A 367 -5.42 -19.84 11.95
CA MET A 367 -4.84 -19.29 10.74
C MET A 367 -5.31 -20.02 9.46
N ARG A 368 -6.33 -20.88 9.54
CA ARG A 368 -6.97 -21.44 8.35
C ARG A 368 -7.66 -20.31 7.54
N PRO A 369 -7.62 -20.33 6.20
CA PRO A 369 -8.13 -19.22 5.37
C PRO A 369 -9.57 -18.79 5.73
N TYR A 370 -10.51 -19.74 5.86
CA TYR A 370 -11.88 -19.45 6.27
C TYR A 370 -11.99 -18.78 7.65
N ALA A 371 -11.15 -19.20 8.59
CA ALA A 371 -11.14 -18.63 9.94
C ALA A 371 -10.60 -17.19 9.92
N ILE A 372 -9.59 -16.90 9.11
CA ILE A 372 -9.05 -15.55 8.93
C ILE A 372 -10.11 -14.63 8.33
N GLU A 373 -10.70 -15.00 7.20
CA GLU A 373 -11.69 -14.14 6.52
C GLU A 373 -12.92 -13.87 7.38
N THR A 374 -13.36 -14.87 8.16
CA THR A 374 -14.49 -14.73 9.07
C THR A 374 -14.15 -13.80 10.25
N ARG A 375 -13.01 -14.02 10.91
CA ARG A 375 -12.57 -13.23 12.06
C ARG A 375 -12.33 -11.77 11.71
N LEU A 376 -11.71 -11.50 10.57
CA LEU A 376 -11.38 -10.17 10.12
C LEU A 376 -12.49 -9.53 9.24
N LYS A 377 -13.58 -10.28 8.99
CA LYS A 377 -14.74 -9.84 8.18
C LYS A 377 -14.36 -9.37 6.77
N LEU A 378 -13.41 -10.04 6.14
CA LEU A 378 -12.78 -9.57 4.90
C LEU A 378 -13.72 -9.60 3.66
N ARG A 379 -14.91 -10.21 3.75
CA ARG A 379 -15.91 -10.20 2.69
C ARG A 379 -16.90 -9.03 2.77
N ASN A 380 -16.65 -8.08 3.67
CA ASN A 380 -17.37 -6.82 3.71
C ASN A 380 -16.54 -5.77 2.98
N PRO A 381 -17.04 -5.23 1.86
CA PRO A 381 -16.34 -4.20 1.09
C PRO A 381 -16.29 -2.86 1.84
#